data_da7214f0f2ac434969a2de8e2234c68e
#
_entry.id   da7214f0f2ac434969a2de8e2234c68e
#
_cell.length_a   1.000
_cell.length_b   1.000
_cell.length_c   1.000
_cell.angle_alpha   90.00
_cell.angle_beta   90.00
_cell.angle_gamma   90.00
#
_symmetry.space_group_name_H-M   'P 1'
#
loop_
_entity.id
_entity.type
_entity.pdbx_description
1 polymer ?
#
loop_
_entity_poly.entity_id
_entity_poly.type
_entity_poly.pdbx_seq_one_letter_code
_entity_poly.pdbx_strand_id
1 'polypeptide(L)' 'MEYRVYDASAIGTAIRDLRRAKGVSQASLAMAVGINRTYLSNLEQGRFSEQLGRLFAIFRQLGAQVALTIEEDE' A
#
# COMPACT_ATOMS: atom_id res chain seq x y z
N MET A 1 -8.82 -12.79 -3.55
CA MET A 1 -9.16 -11.82 -2.50
C MET A 1 -8.98 -10.41 -3.02
N GLU A 2 -9.88 -9.52 -2.67
CA GLU A 2 -9.85 -8.14 -3.12
C GLU A 2 -9.76 -7.20 -1.91
N TYR A 3 -8.92 -6.18 -2.02
CA TYR A 3 -8.72 -5.19 -0.98
C TYR A 3 -9.09 -3.82 -1.53
N ARG A 4 -10.10 -3.17 -0.95
CA ARG A 4 -10.50 -1.84 -1.40
C ARG A 4 -9.70 -0.78 -0.68
N VAL A 5 -9.24 0.20 -1.47
CA VAL A 5 -8.37 1.28 -0.99
C VAL A 5 -9.07 2.60 -1.27
N TYR A 6 -9.64 3.20 -0.24
CA TYR A 6 -10.43 4.42 -0.39
C TYR A 6 -9.58 5.70 -0.46
N ASP A 7 -8.41 5.66 0.14
CA ASP A 7 -7.50 6.80 0.14
C ASP A 7 -6.05 6.30 0.23
N ALA A 8 -5.12 7.23 0.15
CA ALA A 8 -3.71 6.86 0.15
C ALA A 8 -3.26 6.22 1.47
N SER A 9 -3.85 6.61 2.60
CA SER A 9 -3.47 6.01 3.89
C SER A 9 -3.89 4.54 3.97
N ALA A 10 -4.99 4.17 3.30
CA ALA A 10 -5.43 2.78 3.24
C ALA A 10 -4.45 1.89 2.48
N ILE A 11 -3.67 2.45 1.54
CA ILE A 11 -2.60 1.70 0.88
C ILE A 11 -1.57 1.23 1.90
N GLY A 12 -1.17 2.12 2.82
CA GLY A 12 -0.21 1.76 3.86
C GLY A 12 -0.69 0.63 4.74
N THR A 13 -1.97 0.69 5.15
CA THR A 13 -2.59 -0.38 5.94
C THR A 13 -2.62 -1.69 5.16
N ALA A 14 -2.97 -1.63 3.87
CA ALA A 14 -3.02 -2.81 3.02
C ALA A 14 -1.62 -3.45 2.88
N ILE A 15 -0.59 -2.64 2.66
CA ILE A 15 0.78 -3.14 2.56
C ILE A 15 1.17 -3.88 3.84
N ARG A 16 0.91 -3.27 4.99
CA ARG A 16 1.24 -3.88 6.27
C ARG A 16 0.50 -5.20 6.48
N ASP A 17 -0.81 -5.20 6.24
CA ASP A 17 -1.62 -6.39 6.46
C ASP A 17 -1.21 -7.54 5.54
N LEU A 18 -0.99 -7.24 4.25
CA LEU A 18 -0.55 -8.24 3.28
C LEU A 18 0.84 -8.78 3.62
N ARG A 19 1.75 -7.89 4.02
CA ARG A 19 3.10 -8.26 4.42
C ARG A 19 3.06 -9.20 5.62
N ARG A 20 2.29 -8.85 6.65
CA ARG A 20 2.17 -9.68 7.86
C ARG A 20 1.51 -11.03 7.57
N ALA A 21 0.51 -11.04 6.69
CA ALA A 21 -0.15 -12.27 6.29
C ALA A 21 0.83 -13.26 5.62
N LYS A 22 1.83 -12.73 4.92
CA LYS A 22 2.88 -13.55 4.30
C LYS A 22 4.06 -13.84 5.24
N GLY A 23 4.04 -13.32 6.45
CA GLY A 23 5.13 -13.51 7.40
C GLY A 23 6.43 -12.83 7.03
N VAL A 24 6.36 -11.73 6.27
CA VAL A 24 7.53 -11.02 5.76
C VAL A 24 7.81 -9.79 6.60
N SER A 25 9.07 -9.58 6.99
CA SER A 25 9.46 -8.38 7.73
C SER A 25 9.55 -7.17 6.81
N GLN A 26 9.47 -5.96 7.40
CA GLN A 26 9.70 -4.73 6.63
C GLN A 26 11.08 -4.73 5.96
N ALA A 27 12.09 -5.17 6.69
CA ALA A 27 13.46 -5.20 6.16
C ALA A 27 13.57 -6.12 4.94
N SER A 28 12.98 -7.31 5.02
CA SER A 28 13.01 -8.26 3.91
C SER A 28 12.26 -7.74 2.70
N LEU A 29 11.08 -7.17 2.90
CA LEU A 29 10.30 -6.62 1.79
C LEU A 29 11.01 -5.44 1.14
N ALA A 30 11.52 -4.51 1.95
CA ALA A 30 12.25 -3.36 1.43
C ALA A 30 13.46 -3.78 0.60
N MET A 31 14.21 -4.77 1.09
CA MET A 31 15.38 -5.31 0.38
C MET A 31 14.96 -5.94 -0.95
N ALA A 32 13.90 -6.74 -0.95
CA ALA A 32 13.43 -7.43 -2.15
C ALA A 32 12.99 -6.46 -3.25
N VAL A 33 12.41 -5.33 -2.86
CA VAL A 33 11.91 -4.31 -3.78
C VAL A 33 12.99 -3.30 -4.16
N GLY A 34 14.05 -3.20 -3.36
CA GLY A 34 15.11 -2.22 -3.59
C GLY A 34 14.79 -0.83 -3.08
N ILE A 35 14.01 -0.75 -2.00
CA ILE A 35 13.67 0.53 -1.37
C ILE A 35 14.23 0.57 0.06
N ASN A 36 14.26 1.77 0.62
CA ASN A 36 14.70 1.99 2.00
C ASN A 36 13.61 1.53 2.96
N ARG A 37 14.00 0.85 4.05
CA ARG A 37 13.06 0.39 5.05
C ARG A 37 12.28 1.54 5.71
N THR A 38 12.94 2.68 5.94
CA THR A 38 12.29 3.86 6.50
C THR A 38 11.17 4.35 5.60
N TYR A 39 11.40 4.35 4.29
CA TYR A 39 10.38 4.69 3.32
C TYR A 39 9.18 3.74 3.41
N LEU A 40 9.43 2.44 3.47
CA LEU A 40 8.37 1.44 3.62
C LEU A 40 7.60 1.64 4.92
N SER A 41 8.31 1.86 6.03
CA SER A 41 7.69 2.11 7.33
C SER A 41 6.77 3.34 7.27
N ASN A 42 7.21 4.40 6.62
CA ASN A 42 6.41 5.61 6.46
C ASN A 42 5.15 5.34 5.64
N LEU A 43 5.26 4.56 4.56
CA LEU A 43 4.10 4.16 3.76
C LEU A 43 3.08 3.40 4.60
N GLU A 44 3.56 2.44 5.41
CA GLU A 44 2.67 1.62 6.26
C GLU A 44 1.98 2.44 7.34
N GLN A 45 2.55 3.58 7.72
CA GLN A 45 1.97 4.50 8.69
C GLN A 45 1.09 5.57 8.05
N GLY A 46 0.89 5.50 6.73
CA GLY A 46 0.09 6.47 6.00
C GLY A 46 0.83 7.75 5.65
N ARG A 47 2.15 7.77 5.79
CA ARG A 47 3.00 8.90 5.41
C ARG A 47 3.49 8.69 3.99
N PHE A 48 2.97 9.46 3.08
CA PHE A 48 3.26 9.31 1.65
C PHE A 48 3.41 10.69 1.01
N SER A 49 3.89 10.71 -0.23
CA SER A 49 4.10 11.95 -0.96
C SER A 49 2.79 12.65 -1.28
N GLU A 50 2.87 13.95 -1.43
CA GLU A 50 1.74 14.78 -1.86
C GLU A 50 1.18 14.32 -3.21
N GLN A 51 2.05 13.84 -4.10
CA GLN A 51 1.65 13.33 -5.41
C GLN A 51 0.71 12.13 -5.29
N LEU A 52 1.00 11.20 -4.39
CA LEU A 52 0.14 10.03 -4.18
C LEU A 52 -1.23 10.48 -3.66
N GLY A 53 -1.27 11.43 -2.72
CA GLY A 53 -2.52 11.98 -2.23
C GLY A 53 -3.35 12.65 -3.32
N ARG A 54 -2.69 13.37 -4.21
CA ARG A 54 -3.36 14.01 -5.35
C ARG A 54 -3.92 13.00 -6.33
N LEU A 55 -3.21 11.90 -6.58
CA LEU A 55 -3.70 10.83 -7.45
C LEU A 55 -5.02 10.27 -6.91
N PHE A 56 -5.08 9.99 -5.62
CA PHE A 56 -6.32 9.50 -5.00
C PHE A 56 -7.43 10.54 -5.04
N ALA A 57 -7.10 11.82 -4.89
CA ALA A 57 -8.08 12.89 -5.00
C ALA A 57 -8.69 12.94 -6.40
N ILE A 58 -7.89 12.72 -7.44
CA ILE A 58 -8.36 12.65 -8.82
C ILE A 58 -9.36 11.51 -8.98
N PHE A 59 -9.02 10.32 -8.48
CA PHE A 59 -9.94 9.18 -8.56
C PHE A 59 -11.26 9.46 -7.87
N ARG A 60 -11.22 10.07 -6.67
CA ARG A 60 -12.45 10.42 -5.95
C ARG A 60 -13.32 11.40 -6.74
N GLN A 61 -12.71 12.38 -7.38
CA GLN A 61 -13.45 13.33 -8.21
C GLN A 61 -14.12 12.67 -9.40
N LEU A 62 -13.51 11.62 -9.93
CA LEU A 62 -14.05 10.87 -11.05
C LEU A 62 -15.04 9.78 -10.63
N GLY A 63 -15.30 9.65 -9.33
CA GLY A 63 -16.17 8.61 -8.81
C GLY A 63 -15.57 7.22 -8.91
N ALA A 64 -14.25 7.14 -9.03
CA ALA A 64 -13.53 5.87 -9.17
C ALA A 64 -13.01 5.38 -7.83
N GLN A 65 -12.97 4.08 -7.67
CA GLN A 65 -12.40 3.41 -6.50
C GLN A 65 -11.20 2.59 -6.94
N VAL A 66 -10.19 2.50 -6.07
CA VAL A 66 -9.03 1.66 -6.30
C VAL A 66 -9.20 0.36 -5.52
N ALA A 67 -8.95 -0.75 -6.16
CA ALA A 67 -8.99 -2.06 -5.53
C ALA A 67 -7.70 -2.81 -5.86
N LEU A 68 -7.21 -3.58 -4.88
CA LEU A 68 -6.07 -4.46 -5.05
C LEU A 68 -6.58 -5.89 -5.14
N THR A 69 -6.23 -6.58 -6.20
CA THR A 69 -6.54 -8.00 -6.35
C THR A 69 -5.34 -8.78 -5.84
N ILE A 70 -5.59 -9.66 -4.89
CA ILE A 70 -4.53 -10.44 -4.26
C ILE A 70 -4.49 -11.81 -4.92
N GLU A 71 -3.33 -12.16 -5.47
CA GLU A 71 -3.10 -13.51 -5.99
C GLU A 71 -2.89 -14.45 -4.80
N GLU A 72 -3.63 -15.55 -4.81
CA GLU A 72 -3.48 -16.58 -3.78
C GLU A 72 -2.51 -17.64 -4.29
N ASP A 73 -1.47 -17.88 -3.50
CA ASP A 73 -0.52 -18.96 -3.78
C ASP A 73 -1.18 -20.29 -3.37
N GLU A 74 -1.17 -21.23 -4.28
CA GLU A 74 -1.68 -22.56 -3.99
C GLU A 74 -0.63 -23.42 -3.28
#